data_ba98ebfde0c8a7e681e69fb7fc97c8fc
#
_entry.id   ba98ebfde0c8a7e681e69fb7fc97c8fc
#
_cell.length_a   1.000
_cell.length_b   1.000
_cell.length_c   1.000
_cell.angle_alpha   90.00
_cell.angle_beta   90.00
_cell.angle_gamma   90.00
#
_symmetry.space_group_name_H-M   'P 1'
#
loop_
_entity.id
_entity.type
_entity.pdbx_description
1 polymer ?
#
loop_
_entity_poly.entity_id
_entity_poly.type
_entity_poly.pdbx_seq_one_letter_code
_entity_poly.pdbx_strand_id
1 'polypeptide(L)'
;IKMSDKKWRGNIRRVVPYVPGEQPKVEGQLIKLNTNENPYPPSPLARRAAEQMDMENYRLYPDPAATKLVKALAAEYGVSDKQVFVGVGSDDVIAMSFLTFFNSDKPVLFPDVSYSFYDVWADLFKIPYERPMLDGSFNIKPEDYMRTNGGIVFPNPNAPTGVYLELDNVRKILDANRD
;
A
#
# COMPACT_ATOMS: atom_id res chain seq x y z
N ILE A 1 21.33 -23.32 19.86
CA ILE A 1 21.08 -22.37 20.96
C ILE A 1 19.60 -22.41 21.24
N LYS A 2 19.18 -22.96 22.40
CA LYS A 2 17.77 -22.94 22.82
C LYS A 2 17.34 -21.49 22.99
N MET A 3 16.43 -21.06 22.15
CA MET A 3 15.97 -19.68 22.03
C MET A 3 15.03 -19.21 23.17
N SER A 4 14.79 -20.01 24.24
CA SER A 4 13.73 -19.82 25.23
C SER A 4 13.94 -18.74 26.31
N ASP A 5 15.18 -18.34 26.58
CA ASP A 5 15.47 -17.63 27.84
C ASP A 5 15.90 -16.15 27.70
N LYS A 6 15.73 -15.54 26.55
CA LYS A 6 16.12 -14.13 26.38
C LYS A 6 14.96 -13.18 26.67
N LYS A 7 15.11 -12.32 27.69
CA LYS A 7 14.11 -11.34 28.17
C LYS A 7 13.52 -10.44 27.02
N TRP A 8 14.31 -10.11 26.00
CA TRP A 8 13.86 -9.30 24.87
C TRP A 8 12.83 -9.98 23.96
N ARG A 9 12.64 -11.31 24.08
CA ARG A 9 11.65 -12.05 23.26
C ARG A 9 10.20 -11.65 23.52
N GLY A 10 9.89 -11.20 24.73
CA GLY A 10 8.59 -10.65 25.05
C GLY A 10 8.22 -9.41 24.22
N ASN A 11 9.23 -8.72 23.69
CA ASN A 11 9.06 -7.52 22.89
C ASN A 11 8.93 -7.81 21.39
N ILE A 12 9.20 -9.05 20.95
CA ILE A 12 9.05 -9.41 19.53
C ILE A 12 7.56 -9.54 19.20
N ARG A 13 7.12 -8.75 18.25
CA ARG A 13 5.76 -8.86 17.71
C ARG A 13 5.63 -10.14 16.90
N ARG A 14 4.57 -10.88 17.16
CA ARG A 14 4.25 -12.11 16.43
C ARG A 14 3.19 -11.77 15.40
N VAL A 15 3.62 -11.53 14.19
CA VAL A 15 2.76 -11.24 13.04
C VAL A 15 2.84 -12.41 12.07
N VAL A 16 1.75 -12.77 11.45
CA VAL A 16 1.76 -13.71 10.33
C VAL A 16 2.39 -12.96 9.14
N PRO A 17 3.55 -13.41 8.64
CA PRO A 17 4.20 -12.71 7.55
C PRO A 17 3.38 -12.85 6.27
N TYR A 18 3.48 -11.83 5.41
CA TYR A 18 2.94 -11.91 4.06
C TYR A 18 3.53 -13.11 3.29
N VAL A 19 2.67 -13.83 2.60
CA VAL A 19 3.08 -14.94 1.71
C VAL A 19 3.06 -14.41 0.28
N PRO A 20 4.23 -14.25 -0.36
CA PRO A 20 4.31 -13.81 -1.76
C PRO A 20 3.62 -14.80 -2.70
N GLY A 21 3.10 -14.30 -3.80
CA GLY A 21 2.59 -15.13 -4.88
C GLY A 21 3.68 -16.05 -5.43
N GLU A 22 3.29 -17.23 -5.90
CA GLU A 22 4.23 -18.22 -6.44
C GLU A 22 5.10 -17.63 -7.54
N GLN A 23 6.39 -18.01 -7.52
CA GLN A 23 7.40 -17.68 -8.51
C GLN A 23 7.95 -19.01 -9.10
N PRO A 24 7.15 -19.73 -9.90
CA PRO A 24 7.56 -21.05 -10.41
C PRO A 24 8.77 -20.91 -11.33
N LYS A 25 9.76 -21.75 -11.09
CA LYS A 25 10.92 -21.91 -11.99
C LYS A 25 10.61 -23.08 -12.92
N VAL A 26 10.15 -22.78 -14.11
CA VAL A 26 9.88 -23.78 -15.14
C VAL A 26 10.80 -23.56 -16.34
N GLU A 27 11.22 -24.65 -17.00
CA GLU A 27 11.88 -24.55 -18.28
C GLU A 27 10.83 -24.29 -19.38
N GLY A 28 11.04 -23.26 -20.20
CA GLY A 28 10.13 -22.86 -21.26
C GLY A 28 9.47 -21.52 -21.07
N GLN A 29 8.51 -21.20 -21.94
CA GLN A 29 7.78 -19.94 -21.89
C GLN A 29 6.65 -20.03 -20.85
N LEU A 30 6.79 -19.29 -19.76
CA LEU A 30 5.77 -19.13 -18.72
C LEU A 30 4.97 -17.85 -18.95
N ILE A 31 3.66 -17.95 -19.00
CA ILE A 31 2.76 -16.78 -18.95
C ILE A 31 2.42 -16.52 -17.49
N LYS A 32 3.03 -15.47 -16.92
CA LYS A 32 2.84 -15.07 -15.54
C LYS A 32 1.72 -14.05 -15.44
N LEU A 33 0.64 -14.37 -14.72
CA LEU A 33 -0.54 -13.49 -14.55
C LEU A 33 -0.79 -13.10 -13.08
N ASN A 34 0.08 -13.52 -12.16
CA ASN A 34 0.02 -13.12 -10.76
C ASN A 34 0.91 -11.89 -10.48
N THR A 35 0.80 -11.33 -9.27
CA THR A 35 1.60 -10.19 -8.77
C THR A 35 1.48 -8.87 -9.54
N ASN A 36 0.57 -8.79 -10.50
CA ASN A 36 0.23 -7.57 -11.25
C ASN A 36 1.45 -6.85 -11.86
N GLU A 37 2.42 -7.62 -12.37
CA GLU A 37 3.61 -7.06 -13.02
C GLU A 37 3.24 -6.40 -14.36
N ASN A 38 3.86 -5.24 -14.64
CA ASN A 38 3.66 -4.56 -15.91
C ASN A 38 4.35 -5.36 -17.04
N PRO A 39 3.62 -5.79 -18.09
CA PRO A 39 4.18 -6.56 -19.20
C PRO A 39 5.05 -5.72 -20.14
N TYR A 40 5.01 -4.39 -20.03
CA TYR A 40 5.78 -3.47 -20.87
C TYR A 40 7.04 -3.00 -20.16
N PRO A 41 8.18 -2.90 -20.87
CA PRO A 41 9.40 -2.33 -20.31
C PRO A 41 9.23 -0.81 -20.05
N PRO A 42 10.13 -0.21 -19.25
CA PRO A 42 10.18 1.23 -19.09
C PRO A 42 10.31 1.97 -20.44
N SER A 43 9.81 3.21 -20.49
CA SER A 43 9.93 4.01 -21.70
C SER A 43 11.40 4.19 -22.14
N PRO A 44 11.69 4.39 -23.45
CA PRO A 44 13.04 4.63 -23.92
C PRO A 44 13.71 5.86 -23.26
N LEU A 45 12.93 6.85 -22.84
CA LEU A 45 13.44 8.02 -22.10
C LEU A 45 13.90 7.63 -20.69
N ALA A 46 13.09 6.87 -19.96
CA ALA A 46 13.45 6.39 -18.63
C ALA A 46 14.70 5.50 -18.66
N ARG A 47 14.78 4.61 -19.67
CA ARG A 47 15.96 3.77 -19.88
C ARG A 47 17.23 4.61 -20.12
N ARG A 48 17.17 5.57 -21.04
CA ARG A 48 18.31 6.47 -21.30
C ARG A 48 18.72 7.27 -20.07
N ALA A 49 17.77 7.77 -19.29
CA ALA A 49 18.07 8.48 -18.05
C ALA A 49 18.81 7.59 -17.05
N ALA A 50 18.40 6.33 -16.90
CA ALA A 50 19.09 5.37 -16.04
C ALA A 50 20.51 5.03 -16.54
N GLU A 51 20.68 4.85 -17.85
CA GLU A 51 21.99 4.58 -18.48
C GLU A 51 22.98 5.76 -18.36
N GLN A 52 22.46 6.98 -18.25
CA GLN A 52 23.26 8.21 -18.12
C GLN A 52 23.53 8.62 -16.66
N MET A 53 23.09 7.84 -15.69
CA MET A 53 23.36 8.13 -14.29
C MET A 53 24.84 8.03 -13.99
N ASP A 54 25.37 9.08 -13.37
CA ASP A 54 26.76 9.09 -12.90
C ASP A 54 26.88 8.23 -11.64
N MET A 55 27.55 7.09 -11.78
CA MET A 55 27.77 6.12 -10.69
C MET A 55 28.56 6.70 -9.52
N GLU A 56 29.41 7.73 -9.75
CA GLU A 56 30.12 8.40 -8.67
C GLU A 56 29.20 9.08 -7.66
N ASN A 57 28.01 9.46 -8.07
CA ASN A 57 27.02 10.07 -7.19
C ASN A 57 26.40 9.09 -6.19
N TYR A 58 26.50 7.77 -6.43
CA TYR A 58 25.95 6.76 -5.49
C TYR A 58 26.69 6.71 -4.15
N ARG A 59 27.88 7.26 -4.04
CA ARG A 59 28.61 7.41 -2.77
C ARG A 59 28.08 8.56 -1.90
N LEU A 60 27.22 9.40 -2.43
CA LEU A 60 26.67 10.57 -1.74
C LEU A 60 25.29 10.24 -1.16
N TYR A 61 24.93 10.92 -0.07
CA TYR A 61 23.56 10.85 0.42
C TYR A 61 22.59 11.43 -0.61
N PRO A 62 21.45 10.77 -0.85
CA PRO A 62 20.40 11.33 -1.71
C PRO A 62 19.75 12.54 -1.04
N ASP A 63 18.99 13.31 -1.82
CA ASP A 63 18.08 14.32 -1.30
C ASP A 63 17.01 13.64 -0.40
N PRO A 64 17.00 13.91 0.91
CA PRO A 64 16.10 13.21 1.85
C PRO A 64 14.62 13.49 1.59
N ALA A 65 14.28 14.59 0.92
CA ALA A 65 12.93 14.95 0.56
C ALA A 65 12.52 14.48 -0.84
N ALA A 66 13.42 13.84 -1.59
CA ALA A 66 13.20 13.45 -2.99
C ALA A 66 12.61 14.59 -3.83
N THR A 67 13.09 15.83 -3.61
CA THR A 67 12.49 17.09 -4.09
C THR A 67 12.18 17.09 -5.59
N LYS A 68 13.10 16.55 -6.40
CA LYS A 68 12.90 16.45 -7.86
C LYS A 68 11.69 15.60 -8.22
N LEU A 69 11.55 14.43 -7.58
CA LEU A 69 10.45 13.50 -7.82
C LEU A 69 9.11 14.08 -7.31
N VAL A 70 9.12 14.64 -6.10
CA VAL A 70 7.94 15.28 -5.50
C VAL A 70 7.41 16.41 -6.40
N LYS A 71 8.28 17.29 -6.91
CA LYS A 71 7.88 18.37 -7.82
C LYS A 71 7.35 17.85 -9.16
N ALA A 72 7.96 16.81 -9.71
CA ALA A 72 7.50 16.21 -10.96
C ALA A 72 6.12 15.58 -10.80
N LEU A 73 5.88 14.83 -9.72
CA LEU A 73 4.58 14.24 -9.42
C LEU A 73 3.52 15.33 -9.13
N ALA A 74 3.88 16.37 -8.38
CA ALA A 74 2.98 17.48 -8.11
C ALA A 74 2.53 18.18 -9.40
N ALA A 75 3.45 18.41 -10.33
CA ALA A 75 3.13 19.00 -11.63
C ALA A 75 2.26 18.08 -12.50
N GLU A 76 2.56 16.77 -12.52
CA GLU A 76 1.78 15.77 -13.28
C GLU A 76 0.33 15.66 -12.80
N TYR A 77 0.13 15.65 -11.47
CA TYR A 77 -1.20 15.53 -10.86
C TYR A 77 -1.91 16.87 -10.62
N GLY A 78 -1.29 18.00 -10.92
CA GLY A 78 -1.88 19.32 -10.72
C GLY A 78 -2.14 19.67 -9.25
N VAL A 79 -1.27 19.20 -8.35
CA VAL A 79 -1.36 19.44 -6.89
C VAL A 79 -0.14 20.20 -6.39
N SER A 80 -0.19 20.69 -5.15
CA SER A 80 0.99 21.29 -4.49
C SER A 80 2.01 20.21 -4.13
N ASP A 81 3.29 20.55 -4.15
CA ASP A 81 4.38 19.70 -3.66
C ASP A 81 4.21 19.28 -2.18
N LYS A 82 3.51 20.07 -1.38
CA LYS A 82 3.14 19.77 0.00
C LYS A 82 2.07 18.67 0.12
N GLN A 83 1.43 18.30 -0.97
CA GLN A 83 0.39 17.26 -1.03
C GLN A 83 0.94 15.93 -1.58
N VAL A 84 2.25 15.86 -1.80
CA VAL A 84 2.92 14.66 -2.34
C VAL A 84 3.88 14.09 -1.31
N PHE A 85 3.68 12.84 -0.98
CA PHE A 85 4.61 12.04 -0.18
C PHE A 85 5.11 10.87 -1.01
N VAL A 86 6.40 10.57 -0.94
CA VAL A 86 7.04 9.46 -1.65
C VAL A 86 7.77 8.55 -0.68
N GLY A 87 7.74 7.24 -0.95
CA GLY A 87 8.41 6.22 -0.16
C GLY A 87 9.01 5.13 -1.05
N VAL A 88 9.57 4.09 -0.44
CA VAL A 88 10.18 2.97 -1.14
C VAL A 88 9.10 1.95 -1.53
N GLY A 89 8.25 2.33 -2.48
CA GLY A 89 7.09 1.55 -2.92
C GLY A 89 5.84 1.80 -2.08
N SER A 90 4.71 1.24 -2.56
CA SER A 90 3.39 1.43 -1.92
C SER A 90 3.31 0.86 -0.51
N ASP A 91 3.99 -0.26 -0.24
CA ASP A 91 3.95 -0.90 1.07
C ASP A 91 4.56 -0.01 2.16
N ASP A 92 5.68 0.66 1.87
CA ASP A 92 6.29 1.62 2.77
C ASP A 92 5.37 2.81 3.04
N VAL A 93 4.76 3.36 1.98
CA VAL A 93 3.80 4.48 2.10
C VAL A 93 2.56 4.07 2.90
N ILE A 94 2.03 2.86 2.69
CA ILE A 94 0.90 2.32 3.45
C ILE A 94 1.29 2.16 4.92
N ALA A 95 2.44 1.57 5.22
CA ALA A 95 2.94 1.43 6.58
C ALA A 95 3.04 2.78 7.31
N MET A 96 3.62 3.78 6.65
CA MET A 96 3.72 5.15 7.18
C MET A 96 2.34 5.77 7.40
N SER A 97 1.39 5.52 6.48
CA SER A 97 0.00 6.01 6.61
C SER A 97 -0.70 5.40 7.83
N PHE A 98 -0.55 4.08 8.05
CA PHE A 98 -1.11 3.41 9.23
C PHE A 98 -0.55 4.00 10.53
N LEU A 99 0.75 4.22 10.61
CA LEU A 99 1.38 4.80 11.79
C LEU A 99 1.00 6.27 12.03
N THR A 100 0.81 7.03 10.96
CA THR A 100 0.60 8.48 11.05
C THR A 100 -0.86 8.84 11.27
N PHE A 101 -1.78 8.19 10.54
CA PHE A 101 -3.18 8.61 10.46
C PHE A 101 -4.14 7.64 11.15
N PHE A 102 -3.82 6.35 11.20
CA PHE A 102 -4.75 5.31 11.63
C PHE A 102 -4.42 4.72 13.00
N ASN A 103 -3.43 5.24 13.68
CA ASN A 103 -2.97 4.78 15.00
C ASN A 103 -3.86 5.30 16.13
N SER A 104 -5.09 4.78 16.20
CA SER A 104 -6.07 5.13 17.23
C SER A 104 -6.71 3.85 17.82
N ASP A 105 -7.57 4.03 18.84
CA ASP A 105 -8.35 2.94 19.43
C ASP A 105 -9.58 2.55 18.59
N LYS A 106 -9.88 3.30 17.53
CA LYS A 106 -10.99 3.01 16.62
C LYS A 106 -10.52 2.08 15.50
N PRO A 107 -11.35 1.14 15.04
CA PRO A 107 -10.95 0.19 14.00
C PRO A 107 -10.76 0.88 12.64
N VAL A 108 -9.67 0.54 11.95
CA VAL A 108 -9.52 0.83 10.53
C VAL A 108 -10.39 -0.14 9.72
N LEU A 109 -11.08 0.38 8.70
CA LEU A 109 -11.96 -0.40 7.84
C LEU A 109 -11.30 -0.65 6.48
N PHE A 110 -11.28 -1.90 6.05
CA PHE A 110 -10.89 -2.30 4.70
C PHE A 110 -11.64 -3.57 4.28
N PRO A 111 -11.87 -3.83 2.98
CA PRO A 111 -12.66 -4.97 2.52
C PRO A 111 -12.08 -6.31 3.00
N ASP A 112 -12.94 -7.28 3.24
CA ASP A 112 -12.56 -8.64 3.65
C ASP A 112 -11.70 -9.36 2.61
N VAL A 113 -11.94 -9.10 1.33
CA VAL A 113 -11.10 -9.53 0.21
C VAL A 113 -10.47 -8.29 -0.44
N SER A 114 -9.24 -7.97 -0.04
CA SER A 114 -8.51 -6.80 -0.50
C SER A 114 -7.00 -7.05 -0.47
N TYR A 115 -6.20 -5.97 -0.56
CA TYR A 115 -4.75 -6.06 -0.52
C TYR A 115 -4.26 -6.58 0.83
N SER A 116 -3.56 -7.70 0.80
CA SER A 116 -3.22 -8.51 1.97
C SER A 116 -2.17 -7.92 2.92
N PHE A 117 -1.63 -6.74 2.61
CA PHE A 117 -0.73 -6.04 3.54
C PHE A 117 -1.47 -5.16 4.57
N TYR A 118 -2.75 -4.89 4.40
CA TYR A 118 -3.48 -4.03 5.35
C TYR A 118 -3.57 -4.66 6.73
N ASP A 119 -3.95 -5.92 6.83
CA ASP A 119 -3.98 -6.66 8.09
C ASP A 119 -2.58 -6.89 8.65
N VAL A 120 -1.58 -7.17 7.82
CA VAL A 120 -0.18 -7.30 8.26
C VAL A 120 0.32 -6.04 8.96
N TRP A 121 0.04 -4.84 8.39
CA TRP A 121 0.42 -3.58 9.02
C TRP A 121 -0.39 -3.28 10.26
N ALA A 122 -1.71 -3.52 10.23
CA ALA A 122 -2.57 -3.34 11.40
C ALA A 122 -2.12 -4.22 12.57
N ASP A 123 -1.84 -5.50 12.34
CA ASP A 123 -1.34 -6.44 13.35
C ASP A 123 0.05 -6.03 13.87
N LEU A 124 0.96 -5.65 12.97
CA LEU A 124 2.32 -5.24 13.35
C LEU A 124 2.30 -4.01 14.24
N PHE A 125 1.43 -3.04 13.97
CA PHE A 125 1.33 -1.79 14.73
C PHE A 125 0.31 -1.87 15.86
N LYS A 126 -0.42 -2.99 16.01
CA LYS A 126 -1.48 -3.20 17.01
C LYS A 126 -2.63 -2.20 16.84
N ILE A 127 -2.96 -1.87 15.61
CA ILE A 127 -4.08 -1.02 15.26
C ILE A 127 -5.31 -1.93 15.11
N PRO A 128 -6.42 -1.65 15.81
CA PRO A 128 -7.64 -2.42 15.63
C PRO A 128 -8.18 -2.23 14.21
N TYR A 129 -8.77 -3.29 13.65
CA TYR A 129 -9.38 -3.22 12.32
C TYR A 129 -10.61 -4.09 12.20
N GLU A 130 -11.45 -3.78 11.25
CA GLU A 130 -12.60 -4.58 10.84
C GLU A 130 -12.63 -4.70 9.32
N ARG A 131 -13.13 -5.82 8.84
CA ARG A 131 -13.19 -6.14 7.41
C ARG A 131 -14.64 -6.28 6.96
N PRO A 132 -15.30 -5.17 6.53
CA PRO A 132 -16.61 -5.23 5.90
C PRO A 132 -16.62 -6.19 4.71
N MET A 133 -17.63 -7.06 4.67
CA MET A 133 -17.74 -8.06 3.61
C MET A 133 -18.18 -7.43 2.30
N LEU A 134 -17.49 -7.78 1.22
CA LEU A 134 -17.95 -7.48 -0.14
C LEU A 134 -19.30 -8.19 -0.41
N ASP A 135 -20.04 -7.71 -1.40
CA ASP A 135 -21.24 -8.40 -1.85
C ASP A 135 -20.91 -9.64 -2.71
N GLY A 136 -21.93 -10.39 -3.15
CA GLY A 136 -21.76 -11.60 -3.96
C GLY A 136 -21.13 -11.36 -5.34
N SER A 137 -20.98 -10.10 -5.77
CA SER A 137 -20.28 -9.67 -6.99
C SER A 137 -18.97 -8.96 -6.70
N PHE A 138 -18.46 -9.06 -5.48
CA PHE A 138 -17.25 -8.42 -4.99
C PHE A 138 -17.28 -6.89 -4.96
N ASN A 139 -18.46 -6.27 -4.92
CA ASN A 139 -18.57 -4.83 -4.75
C ASN A 139 -18.39 -4.41 -3.30
N ILE A 140 -17.74 -3.26 -3.09
CA ILE A 140 -17.75 -2.54 -1.82
C ILE A 140 -19.14 -1.94 -1.62
N LYS A 141 -19.73 -2.16 -0.44
CA LYS A 141 -21.00 -1.55 -0.02
C LYS A 141 -20.68 -0.26 0.74
N PRO A 142 -20.93 0.92 0.18
CA PRO A 142 -20.55 2.20 0.80
C PRO A 142 -21.10 2.38 2.21
N GLU A 143 -22.30 1.89 2.49
CA GLU A 143 -22.98 1.99 3.77
C GLU A 143 -22.24 1.33 4.93
N ASP A 144 -21.48 0.27 4.66
CA ASP A 144 -20.69 -0.44 5.67
C ASP A 144 -19.49 0.40 6.18
N TYR A 145 -19.14 1.48 5.45
CA TYR A 145 -18.05 2.41 5.75
C TYR A 145 -18.52 3.74 6.33
N MET A 146 -19.86 3.95 6.43
CA MET A 146 -20.46 5.19 6.95
C MET A 146 -20.73 5.09 8.45
N ARG A 147 -19.75 4.68 9.22
CA ARG A 147 -19.84 4.47 10.67
C ARG A 147 -18.55 4.90 11.36
N THR A 148 -18.59 5.06 12.66
CA THR A 148 -17.40 5.39 13.47
C THR A 148 -16.25 4.43 13.16
N ASN A 149 -15.11 4.99 12.79
CA ASN A 149 -13.91 4.24 12.43
C ASN A 149 -12.63 5.03 12.74
N GLY A 150 -11.48 4.38 12.65
CA GLY A 150 -10.14 4.98 12.82
C GLY A 150 -9.47 5.32 11.48
N GLY A 151 -10.16 5.08 10.39
CA GLY A 151 -9.70 5.30 9.03
C GLY A 151 -10.26 4.26 8.07
N ILE A 152 -10.25 4.56 6.79
CA ILE A 152 -10.73 3.67 5.73
C ILE A 152 -9.64 3.54 4.68
N VAL A 153 -9.33 2.31 4.27
CA VAL A 153 -8.33 2.07 3.22
C VAL A 153 -8.79 0.97 2.28
N PHE A 154 -8.78 1.25 0.99
CA PHE A 154 -9.00 0.26 -0.06
C PHE A 154 -8.38 0.74 -1.38
N PRO A 155 -7.91 -0.16 -2.24
CA PRO A 155 -7.50 0.20 -3.59
C PRO A 155 -8.72 0.40 -4.47
N ASN A 156 -8.63 1.24 -5.48
CA ASN A 156 -9.70 1.42 -6.46
C ASN A 156 -9.14 1.48 -7.89
N PRO A 157 -9.37 0.48 -8.72
CA PRO A 157 -10.14 -0.76 -8.48
C PRO A 157 -9.60 -1.60 -7.33
N ASN A 158 -10.50 -2.34 -6.61
CA ASN A 158 -10.10 -3.21 -5.51
C ASN A 158 -9.22 -4.37 -6.01
N ALA A 159 -8.13 -4.63 -5.30
CA ALA A 159 -7.26 -5.76 -5.60
C ALA A 159 -7.44 -6.85 -4.50
N PRO A 160 -7.57 -8.15 -4.87
CA PRO A 160 -7.37 -8.74 -6.19
C PRO A 160 -8.64 -8.82 -7.06
N THR A 161 -9.78 -8.31 -6.63
CA THR A 161 -11.07 -8.52 -7.29
C THR A 161 -11.19 -7.81 -8.65
N GLY A 162 -10.46 -6.71 -8.83
CA GLY A 162 -10.52 -5.86 -10.02
C GLY A 162 -11.80 -5.01 -10.12
N VAL A 163 -12.67 -5.07 -9.11
CA VAL A 163 -13.95 -4.35 -9.12
C VAL A 163 -13.74 -2.88 -8.77
N TYR A 164 -14.27 -2.01 -9.61
CA TYR A 164 -14.20 -0.56 -9.46
C TYR A 164 -15.37 -0.03 -8.63
N LEU A 165 -15.08 0.81 -7.65
CA LEU A 165 -16.08 1.57 -6.91
C LEU A 165 -16.25 2.94 -7.57
N GLU A 166 -17.47 3.26 -8.00
CA GLU A 166 -17.80 4.53 -8.63
C GLU A 166 -17.44 5.73 -7.72
N LEU A 167 -16.89 6.79 -8.29
CA LEU A 167 -16.39 7.95 -7.54
C LEU A 167 -17.47 8.64 -6.72
N ASP A 168 -18.75 8.59 -7.16
CA ASP A 168 -19.86 9.10 -6.37
C ASP A 168 -20.07 8.32 -5.07
N ASN A 169 -19.79 7.01 -5.06
CA ASN A 169 -19.83 6.19 -3.87
C ASN A 169 -18.63 6.47 -2.95
N VAL A 170 -17.44 6.71 -3.53
CA VAL A 170 -16.28 7.18 -2.77
C VAL A 170 -16.60 8.52 -2.10
N ARG A 171 -17.25 9.43 -2.81
CA ARG A 171 -17.70 10.73 -2.26
C ARG A 171 -18.68 10.57 -1.10
N LYS A 172 -19.65 9.67 -1.21
CA LYS A 172 -20.59 9.37 -0.10
C LYS A 172 -19.85 8.90 1.15
N ILE A 173 -18.87 7.99 0.99
CA ILE A 173 -18.04 7.53 2.10
C ILE A 173 -17.28 8.70 2.73
N LEU A 174 -16.63 9.54 1.91
CA LEU A 174 -15.90 10.72 2.38
C LEU A 174 -16.82 11.71 3.11
N ASP A 175 -18.01 11.99 2.57
CA ASP A 175 -18.96 12.94 3.17
C ASP A 175 -19.48 12.44 4.52
N ALA A 176 -19.60 11.12 4.70
CA ALA A 176 -20.01 10.53 5.97
C ALA A 176 -18.88 10.43 7.02
N ASN A 177 -17.63 10.71 6.65
CA ASN A 177 -16.45 10.53 7.51
C ASN A 177 -15.54 11.76 7.50
N ARG A 178 -16.12 12.97 7.59
CA ARG A 178 -15.37 14.23 7.53
C ARG A 178 -14.79 14.70 8.87
N ASP A 179 -15.10 14.02 9.97
CA ASP A 179 -14.69 14.40 11.34
C ASP A 179 -13.41 13.69 11.81
#